data_92f7962750360e17fcf7212a5aedd240
#
_entry.id   92f7962750360e17fcf7212a5aedd240
#
_cell.length_a   1.000
_cell.length_b   1.000
_cell.length_c   1.000
_cell.angle_alpha   90.00
_cell.angle_beta   90.00
_cell.angle_gamma   90.00
#
_symmetry.space_group_name_H-M   'P 1'
#
loop_
_entity.id
_entity.type
_entity.pdbx_description
1 polymer ?
#
loop_
_entity_poly.entity_id
_entity_poly.type
_entity_poly.pdbx_seq_one_letter_code
_entity_poly.pdbx_strand_id
1 'polypeptide(L)'
;MLKIDADVAAVKAVGRAAAKRRRAAAHAASPDAGARIAANLLRAVSLPEGAIVSGYCAMGDEADPLPSLLALAAGGHDLCLPVTPKRGLPLSFRLWRPGDALERGVWDIPVPPATARDVEPSVLLVPLLAFDRAGYRLGYGGGYYDRTLAMLKEKGPVLAIGIAYADQEVEGVPREVTEQRL
;
A
#
# COMPACT_ATOMS: atom_id res chain seq x y z
N MET A 1 22.74 -19.93 -8.73
CA MET A 1 21.63 -18.99 -8.75
C MET A 1 20.39 -19.55 -8.04
N LEU A 2 19.91 -20.75 -8.34
CA LEU A 2 18.69 -21.36 -7.74
C LEU A 2 18.69 -21.59 -6.21
N LYS A 3 19.85 -21.74 -5.54
CA LYS A 3 19.92 -21.95 -4.07
C LYS A 3 19.73 -20.64 -3.27
N ILE A 4 20.17 -19.52 -3.81
CA ILE A 4 20.11 -18.21 -3.12
C ILE A 4 18.66 -17.70 -3.09
N ASP A 5 17.89 -17.91 -4.15
CA ASP A 5 16.50 -17.47 -4.24
C ASP A 5 15.56 -18.28 -3.31
N ALA A 6 15.84 -19.58 -3.13
CA ALA A 6 15.09 -20.43 -2.19
C ALA A 6 15.30 -20.00 -0.72
N ASP A 7 16.52 -19.60 -0.35
CA ASP A 7 16.85 -19.11 0.98
C ASP A 7 16.13 -17.77 1.27
N VAL A 8 16.11 -16.84 0.31
CA VAL A 8 15.43 -15.55 0.48
C VAL A 8 13.91 -15.75 0.63
N ALA A 9 13.30 -16.66 -0.12
CA ALA A 9 11.87 -16.96 0.01
C ALA A 9 11.52 -17.55 1.38
N ALA A 10 12.34 -18.45 1.92
CA ALA A 10 12.16 -19.02 3.26
C ALA A 10 12.31 -17.95 4.34
N VAL A 11 13.34 -17.12 4.26
CA VAL A 11 13.57 -16.00 5.19
C VAL A 11 12.39 -15.03 5.16
N LYS A 12 11.88 -14.69 3.97
CA LYS A 12 10.69 -13.84 3.81
C LYS A 12 9.43 -14.48 4.43
N ALA A 13 9.24 -15.80 4.30
CA ALA A 13 8.09 -16.48 4.88
C ALA A 13 8.10 -16.40 6.42
N VAL A 14 9.23 -16.67 7.05
CA VAL A 14 9.43 -16.53 8.50
C VAL A 14 9.26 -15.07 8.93
N GLY A 15 9.86 -14.14 8.20
CA GLY A 15 9.73 -12.70 8.43
C GLY A 15 8.29 -12.20 8.38
N ARG A 16 7.47 -12.69 7.44
CA ARG A 16 6.06 -12.34 7.34
C ARG A 16 5.25 -12.78 8.56
N ALA A 17 5.50 -13.96 9.10
CA ALA A 17 4.80 -14.44 10.30
C ALA A 17 5.13 -13.58 11.53
N ALA A 18 6.38 -13.20 11.72
CA ALA A 18 6.81 -12.29 12.79
C ALA A 18 6.23 -10.88 12.60
N ALA A 19 6.29 -10.34 11.37
CA ALA A 19 5.77 -9.02 11.04
C ALA A 19 4.24 -8.92 11.24
N LYS A 20 3.48 -9.96 10.89
CA LYS A 20 2.03 -10.02 11.16
C LYS A 20 1.73 -9.93 12.66
N ARG A 21 2.44 -10.68 13.51
CA ARG A 21 2.23 -10.61 14.96
C ARG A 21 2.57 -9.22 15.51
N ARG A 22 3.66 -8.61 15.05
CA ARG A 22 4.07 -7.27 15.45
C ARG A 22 3.03 -6.22 15.04
N ARG A 23 2.52 -6.30 13.80
CA ARG A 23 1.48 -5.40 13.31
C ARG A 23 0.18 -5.55 14.09
N ALA A 24 -0.26 -6.77 14.40
CA ALA A 24 -1.45 -7.02 15.21
C ALA A 24 -1.33 -6.40 16.61
N ALA A 25 -0.15 -6.52 17.24
CA ALA A 25 0.11 -5.89 18.54
C ALA A 25 0.10 -4.35 18.44
N ALA A 26 0.72 -3.78 17.41
CA ALA A 26 0.74 -2.34 17.16
C ALA A 26 -0.67 -1.78 16.89
N HIS A 27 -1.48 -2.51 16.12
CA HIS A 27 -2.88 -2.16 15.86
C HIS A 27 -3.67 -2.09 17.17
N ALA A 28 -3.59 -3.13 18.00
CA ALA A 28 -4.30 -3.17 19.28
C ALA A 28 -3.87 -2.05 20.25
N ALA A 29 -2.60 -1.65 20.21
CA ALA A 29 -2.04 -0.61 21.07
C ALA A 29 -2.28 0.83 20.56
N SER A 30 -2.78 1.01 19.33
CA SER A 30 -2.83 2.34 18.68
C SER A 30 -4.17 2.58 17.97
N PRO A 31 -5.28 2.72 18.69
CA PRO A 31 -6.62 2.90 18.10
C PRO A 31 -6.75 4.21 17.29
N ASP A 32 -5.92 5.20 17.54
CA ASP A 32 -5.87 6.49 16.87
C ASP A 32 -4.83 6.57 15.73
N ALA A 33 -4.19 5.46 15.38
CA ALA A 33 -3.09 5.43 14.42
C ALA A 33 -3.46 6.03 13.06
N GLY A 34 -4.64 5.75 12.54
CA GLY A 34 -5.09 6.30 11.25
C GLY A 34 -5.08 7.83 11.23
N ALA A 35 -5.57 8.48 12.30
CA ALA A 35 -5.56 9.94 12.41
C ALA A 35 -4.14 10.50 12.53
N ARG A 36 -3.26 9.84 13.30
CA ARG A 36 -1.85 10.24 13.43
C ARG A 36 -1.08 10.08 12.13
N ILE A 37 -1.35 9.00 11.39
CA ILE A 37 -0.76 8.75 10.06
C ILE A 37 -1.20 9.85 9.10
N ALA A 38 -2.48 10.22 9.07
CA ALA A 38 -2.98 11.31 8.24
C ALA A 38 -2.29 12.65 8.57
N ALA A 39 -2.18 12.99 9.84
CA ALA A 39 -1.49 14.22 10.28
C ALA A 39 0.00 14.21 9.88
N ASN A 40 0.68 13.07 10.00
CA ASN A 40 2.07 12.93 9.60
C ASN A 40 2.23 13.05 8.07
N LEU A 41 1.36 12.41 7.29
CA LEU A 41 1.36 12.46 5.84
C LEU A 41 1.24 13.91 5.35
N LEU A 42 0.21 14.64 5.80
CA LEU A 42 -0.05 16.02 5.38
C LEU A 42 1.08 16.99 5.78
N ARG A 43 1.77 16.72 6.89
CA ARG A 43 2.91 17.53 7.33
C ARG A 43 4.18 17.24 6.56
N ALA A 44 4.42 15.97 6.19
CA ALA A 44 5.71 15.51 5.66
C ALA A 44 5.76 15.51 4.14
N VAL A 45 4.62 15.46 3.46
CA VAL A 45 4.57 15.26 2.00
C VAL A 45 3.70 16.32 1.35
N SER A 46 4.29 17.06 0.42
CA SER A 46 3.55 17.92 -0.51
C SER A 46 3.28 17.13 -1.79
N LEU A 47 2.01 16.89 -2.09
CA LEU A 47 1.63 16.18 -3.30
C LEU A 47 1.60 17.12 -4.50
N PRO A 48 1.93 16.64 -5.73
CA PRO A 48 1.77 17.44 -6.94
C PRO A 48 0.31 17.86 -7.15
N GLU A 49 0.12 19.07 -7.69
CA GLU A 49 -1.21 19.54 -8.08
C GLU A 49 -1.82 18.59 -9.12
N GLY A 50 -3.11 18.27 -8.96
CA GLY A 50 -3.81 17.33 -9.84
C GLY A 50 -3.39 15.86 -9.69
N ALA A 51 -2.56 15.52 -8.70
CA ALA A 51 -2.19 14.13 -8.45
C ALA A 51 -3.42 13.28 -8.13
N ILE A 52 -3.53 12.12 -8.81
CA ILE A 52 -4.47 11.08 -8.44
C ILE A 52 -3.81 10.20 -7.39
N VAL A 53 -4.46 10.05 -6.23
CA VAL A 53 -3.93 9.29 -5.10
C VAL A 53 -4.64 7.95 -4.97
N SER A 54 -3.90 6.86 -5.03
CA SER A 54 -4.43 5.55 -4.69
C SER A 54 -4.37 5.31 -3.19
N GLY A 55 -5.51 4.99 -2.60
CA GLY A 55 -5.59 4.37 -1.29
C GLY A 55 -5.64 2.85 -1.37
N TYR A 56 -6.09 2.26 -0.27
CA TYR A 56 -6.48 0.84 -0.17
C TYR A 56 -7.55 0.69 0.92
N CYS A 57 -8.32 -0.39 0.86
CA CYS A 57 -9.21 -0.77 1.95
C CYS A 57 -8.43 -1.63 2.94
N ALA A 58 -8.27 -1.15 4.17
CA ALA A 58 -7.52 -1.87 5.20
C ALA A 58 -8.18 -3.21 5.55
N MET A 59 -7.38 -4.26 5.62
CA MET A 59 -7.82 -5.60 5.99
C MET A 59 -7.28 -5.99 7.38
N GLY A 60 -8.18 -6.40 8.25
CA GLY A 60 -7.83 -6.89 9.59
C GLY A 60 -7.10 -5.81 10.41
N ASP A 61 -5.83 -6.06 10.70
CA ASP A 61 -4.95 -5.22 11.51
C ASP A 61 -4.05 -4.27 10.69
N GLU A 62 -4.35 -4.06 9.41
CA GLU A 62 -3.64 -3.05 8.61
C GLU A 62 -3.85 -1.63 9.15
N ALA A 63 -2.84 -0.80 8.98
CA ALA A 63 -2.98 0.62 9.27
C ALA A 63 -4.03 1.24 8.34
N ASP A 64 -5.04 1.89 8.91
CA ASP A 64 -6.16 2.43 8.14
C ASP A 64 -5.77 3.71 7.38
N PRO A 65 -5.80 3.70 6.03
CA PRO A 65 -5.50 4.88 5.22
C PRO A 65 -6.69 5.84 5.11
N LEU A 66 -7.89 5.46 5.55
CA LEU A 66 -9.11 6.24 5.33
C LEU A 66 -9.02 7.68 5.85
N PRO A 67 -8.50 7.96 7.06
CA PRO A 67 -8.34 9.34 7.53
C PRO A 67 -7.43 10.17 6.61
N SER A 68 -6.37 9.57 6.06
CA SER A 68 -5.50 10.22 5.07
C SER A 68 -6.24 10.51 3.76
N LEU A 69 -7.02 9.55 3.27
CA LEU A 69 -7.81 9.72 2.04
C LEU A 69 -8.87 10.81 2.19
N LEU A 70 -9.56 10.86 3.33
CA LEU A 70 -10.55 11.91 3.61
C LEU A 70 -9.90 13.30 3.60
N ALA A 71 -8.74 13.44 4.22
CA ALA A 71 -8.01 14.70 4.26
C ALA A 71 -7.51 15.12 2.87
N LEU A 72 -7.01 14.19 2.08
CA LEU A 72 -6.56 14.44 0.70
C LEU A 72 -7.72 14.82 -0.22
N ALA A 73 -8.88 14.16 -0.09
CA ALA A 73 -10.10 14.54 -0.82
C ALA A 73 -10.56 15.94 -0.46
N ALA A 74 -10.54 16.30 0.83
CA ALA A 74 -10.87 17.66 1.29
C ALA A 74 -9.86 18.70 0.76
N GLY A 75 -8.61 18.29 0.51
CA GLY A 75 -7.57 19.09 -0.15
C GLY A 75 -7.71 19.18 -1.69
N GLY A 76 -8.74 18.55 -2.28
CA GLY A 76 -9.04 18.64 -3.71
C GLY A 76 -8.34 17.60 -4.58
N HIS A 77 -7.72 16.56 -4.00
CA HIS A 77 -7.13 15.47 -4.76
C HIS A 77 -8.18 14.45 -5.21
N ASP A 78 -8.07 13.99 -6.44
CA ASP A 78 -8.81 12.82 -6.92
C ASP A 78 -8.25 11.55 -6.26
N LEU A 79 -9.17 10.68 -5.83
CA LEU A 79 -8.81 9.41 -5.21
C LEU A 79 -9.20 8.22 -6.09
N CYS A 80 -8.47 7.12 -5.93
CA CYS A 80 -8.82 5.85 -6.52
C CYS A 80 -8.51 4.69 -5.57
N LEU A 81 -9.11 3.53 -5.84
CA LEU A 81 -8.83 2.30 -5.10
C LEU A 81 -8.36 1.21 -6.07
N PRO A 82 -7.49 0.30 -5.60
CA PRO A 82 -6.97 -0.78 -6.40
C PRO A 82 -8.02 -1.85 -6.64
N VAL A 83 -8.01 -2.42 -7.83
CA VAL A 83 -8.73 -3.64 -8.20
C VAL A 83 -7.70 -4.73 -8.41
N THR A 84 -7.83 -5.81 -7.66
CA THR A 84 -6.89 -6.94 -7.71
C THR A 84 -7.19 -7.81 -8.92
N PRO A 85 -6.27 -7.93 -9.90
CA PRO A 85 -6.44 -8.80 -11.06
C PRO A 85 -6.03 -10.24 -10.74
N LYS A 86 -5.98 -11.09 -11.77
CA LYS A 86 -5.37 -12.42 -11.69
C LYS A 86 -3.91 -12.31 -11.21
N ARG A 87 -3.46 -13.34 -10.49
CA ARG A 87 -2.08 -13.42 -9.99
C ARG A 87 -1.06 -13.21 -11.12
N GLY A 88 0.00 -12.45 -10.83
CA GLY A 88 1.07 -12.15 -11.79
C GLY A 88 0.88 -10.85 -12.57
N LEU A 89 -0.28 -10.21 -12.50
CA LEU A 89 -0.54 -8.92 -13.14
C LEU A 89 -0.40 -7.75 -12.13
N PRO A 90 -0.14 -6.52 -12.60
CA PRO A 90 -0.18 -5.31 -11.78
C PRO A 90 -1.63 -5.01 -11.38
N LEU A 91 -1.83 -4.22 -10.33
CA LEU A 91 -3.14 -3.67 -9.96
C LEU A 91 -3.65 -2.75 -11.08
N SER A 92 -4.96 -2.73 -11.28
CA SER A 92 -5.65 -1.61 -11.94
C SER A 92 -6.33 -0.73 -10.88
N PHE A 93 -6.74 0.47 -11.26
CA PHE A 93 -7.32 1.42 -10.30
C PHE A 93 -8.58 2.03 -10.88
N ARG A 94 -9.58 2.22 -10.02
CA ARG A 94 -10.81 2.92 -10.37
C ARG A 94 -11.02 4.13 -9.50
N LEU A 95 -11.48 5.20 -10.11
CA LEU A 95 -11.82 6.43 -9.41
C LEU A 95 -12.83 6.12 -8.29
N TRP A 96 -12.62 6.74 -7.15
CA TRP A 96 -13.46 6.57 -5.97
C TRP A 96 -13.49 7.87 -5.16
N ARG A 97 -14.64 8.18 -4.60
CA ARG A 97 -14.83 9.28 -3.66
C ARG A 97 -15.33 8.73 -2.33
N PRO A 98 -14.94 9.34 -1.20
CA PRO A 98 -15.50 8.97 0.09
C PRO A 98 -17.03 9.00 0.05
N GLY A 99 -17.65 7.87 0.43
CA GLY A 99 -19.10 7.69 0.37
C GLY A 99 -19.64 6.98 -0.88
N ASP A 100 -18.82 6.81 -1.92
CA ASP A 100 -19.23 6.00 -3.08
C ASP A 100 -19.42 4.53 -2.68
N ALA A 101 -20.42 3.89 -3.30
CA ALA A 101 -20.66 2.46 -3.10
C ALA A 101 -19.49 1.63 -3.59
N LEU A 102 -19.19 0.58 -2.85
CA LEU A 102 -18.16 -0.40 -3.18
C LEU A 102 -18.78 -1.77 -3.38
N GLU A 103 -18.20 -2.54 -4.29
CA GLU A 103 -18.56 -3.94 -4.57
C GLU A 103 -17.56 -4.88 -3.91
N ARG A 104 -17.94 -6.15 -3.75
CA ARG A 104 -17.06 -7.19 -3.25
C ARG A 104 -16.07 -7.63 -4.34
N GLY A 105 -14.79 -7.41 -4.10
CA GLY A 105 -13.70 -7.83 -4.97
C GLY A 105 -13.06 -9.16 -4.55
N VAL A 106 -11.87 -9.41 -5.08
CA VAL A 106 -11.04 -10.59 -4.71
C VAL A 106 -10.69 -10.54 -3.22
N TRP A 107 -10.75 -11.69 -2.54
CA TRP A 107 -10.57 -11.84 -1.08
C TRP A 107 -11.51 -10.98 -0.24
N ASP A 108 -12.71 -10.69 -0.75
CA ASP A 108 -13.70 -9.82 -0.11
C ASP A 108 -13.22 -8.37 0.11
N ILE A 109 -12.14 -7.95 -0.55
CA ILE A 109 -11.66 -6.56 -0.48
C ILE A 109 -12.66 -5.67 -1.24
N PRO A 110 -13.18 -4.60 -0.60
CA PRO A 110 -14.06 -3.67 -1.27
C PRO A 110 -13.36 -2.96 -2.45
N VAL A 111 -14.03 -2.88 -3.60
CA VAL A 111 -13.51 -2.21 -4.81
C VAL A 111 -14.58 -1.31 -5.41
N PRO A 112 -14.22 -0.23 -6.12
CA PRO A 112 -15.19 0.56 -6.87
C PRO A 112 -15.84 -0.29 -7.98
N PRO A 113 -17.14 -0.05 -8.31
CA PRO A 113 -17.87 -0.83 -9.29
C PRO A 113 -17.21 -0.79 -10.67
N ALA A 114 -17.53 -1.77 -11.52
CA ALA A 114 -16.98 -1.86 -12.86
C ALA A 114 -17.35 -0.68 -13.76
N THR A 115 -18.37 0.08 -13.39
CA THR A 115 -18.81 1.31 -14.06
C THR A 115 -17.97 2.54 -13.68
N ALA A 116 -17.18 2.47 -12.60
CA ALA A 116 -16.30 3.56 -12.21
C ALA A 116 -15.14 3.68 -13.20
N ARG A 117 -14.71 4.93 -13.45
CA ARG A 117 -13.67 5.24 -14.43
C ARG A 117 -12.33 4.64 -14.00
N ASP A 118 -11.68 3.91 -14.91
CA ASP A 118 -10.29 3.48 -14.73
C ASP A 118 -9.35 4.68 -14.78
N VAL A 119 -8.38 4.72 -13.88
CA VAL A 119 -7.40 5.79 -13.75
C VAL A 119 -6.02 5.24 -13.41
N GLU A 120 -4.98 6.05 -13.62
CA GLU A 120 -3.61 5.72 -13.23
C GLU A 120 -3.14 6.71 -12.16
N PRO A 121 -2.88 6.26 -10.92
CA PRO A 121 -2.40 7.13 -9.86
C PRO A 121 -0.93 7.49 -10.06
N SER A 122 -0.58 8.73 -9.73
CA SER A 122 0.81 9.18 -9.59
C SER A 122 1.32 9.11 -8.14
N VAL A 123 0.41 8.92 -7.18
CA VAL A 123 0.72 8.73 -5.77
C VAL A 123 0.02 7.47 -5.25
N LEU A 124 0.75 6.58 -4.58
CA LEU A 124 0.20 5.37 -4.00
C LEU A 124 0.46 5.32 -2.49
N LEU A 125 -0.62 5.18 -1.72
CA LEU A 125 -0.53 4.75 -0.33
C LEU A 125 -0.46 3.22 -0.32
N VAL A 126 0.62 2.68 0.25
CA VAL A 126 0.98 1.26 0.10
C VAL A 126 0.92 0.54 1.44
N PRO A 127 0.07 -0.52 1.58
CA PRO A 127 0.07 -1.36 2.78
C PRO A 127 1.31 -2.26 2.81
N LEU A 128 1.76 -2.57 4.02
CA LEU A 128 2.96 -3.39 4.20
C LEU A 128 2.94 -4.16 5.54
N LEU A 129 3.77 -5.18 5.66
CA LEU A 129 3.97 -5.95 6.88
C LEU A 129 5.16 -5.42 7.71
N ALA A 130 6.23 -5.02 7.06
CA ALA A 130 7.40 -4.41 7.68
C ALA A 130 8.10 -3.49 6.68
N PHE A 131 8.88 -2.53 7.16
CA PHE A 131 9.70 -1.64 6.34
C PHE A 131 11.04 -1.37 7.01
N ASP A 132 12.02 -0.94 6.22
CA ASP A 132 13.30 -0.46 6.71
C ASP A 132 13.55 1.00 6.31
N ARG A 133 14.56 1.60 6.93
CA ARG A 133 14.94 3.01 6.66
C ARG A 133 15.53 3.24 5.28
N ALA A 134 15.87 2.19 4.54
CA ALA A 134 16.30 2.28 3.16
C ALA A 134 15.11 2.36 2.16
N GLY A 135 13.87 2.32 2.66
CA GLY A 135 12.63 2.41 1.87
C GLY A 135 12.18 1.08 1.29
N TYR A 136 12.71 -0.05 1.74
CA TYR A 136 12.21 -1.36 1.34
C TYR A 136 11.09 -1.82 2.26
N ARG A 137 10.16 -2.60 1.67
CA ARG A 137 9.02 -3.12 2.41
C ARG A 137 8.86 -4.63 2.23
N LEU A 138 8.39 -5.28 3.28
CA LEU A 138 7.92 -6.65 3.24
C LEU A 138 6.40 -6.64 3.01
N GLY A 139 5.97 -7.12 1.86
CA GLY A 139 4.56 -7.30 1.54
C GLY A 139 4.08 -8.73 1.79
N TYR A 140 2.83 -9.01 1.39
CA TYR A 140 2.17 -10.31 1.57
C TYR A 140 2.68 -11.42 0.65
N GLY A 141 3.54 -11.12 -0.33
CA GLY A 141 4.14 -12.09 -1.26
C GLY A 141 3.43 -12.23 -2.60
N GLY A 142 2.38 -11.45 -2.86
CA GLY A 142 1.69 -11.44 -4.15
C GLY A 142 2.43 -10.65 -5.25
N GLY A 143 3.36 -9.76 -4.88
CA GLY A 143 4.12 -8.90 -5.77
C GLY A 143 3.29 -7.88 -6.56
N TYR A 144 2.04 -7.65 -6.16
CA TYR A 144 1.15 -6.74 -6.89
C TYR A 144 1.69 -5.31 -6.94
N TYR A 145 2.07 -4.75 -5.80
CA TYR A 145 2.59 -3.37 -5.73
C TYR A 145 3.94 -3.21 -6.45
N ASP A 146 4.82 -4.21 -6.42
CA ASP A 146 6.11 -4.13 -7.12
C ASP A 146 5.91 -4.07 -8.64
N ARG A 147 5.04 -4.93 -9.18
CA ARG A 147 4.68 -4.88 -10.61
C ARG A 147 3.94 -3.60 -10.98
N THR A 148 3.05 -3.13 -10.11
CA THR A 148 2.30 -1.88 -10.33
C THR A 148 3.23 -0.68 -10.35
N LEU A 149 4.13 -0.56 -9.38
CA LEU A 149 5.10 0.54 -9.33
C LEU A 149 6.06 0.49 -10.52
N ALA A 150 6.53 -0.70 -10.92
CA ALA A 150 7.36 -0.84 -12.12
C ALA A 150 6.62 -0.33 -13.36
N MET A 151 5.38 -0.81 -13.60
CA MET A 151 4.55 -0.39 -14.73
C MET A 151 4.24 1.11 -14.74
N LEU A 152 3.87 1.68 -13.60
CA LEU A 152 3.55 3.11 -13.53
C LEU A 152 4.78 4.00 -13.71
N LYS A 153 5.93 3.61 -13.16
CA LYS A 153 7.20 4.34 -13.32
C LYS A 153 7.71 4.38 -14.76
N GLU A 154 7.35 3.42 -15.59
CA GLU A 154 7.63 3.45 -17.04
C GLU A 154 6.86 4.57 -17.76
N LYS A 155 5.72 5.00 -17.20
CA LYS A 155 4.84 6.03 -17.78
C LYS A 155 5.13 7.44 -17.26
N GLY A 156 5.74 7.55 -16.08
CA GLY A 156 6.05 8.84 -15.47
C GLY A 156 6.47 8.74 -14.00
N PRO A 157 6.70 9.88 -13.35
CA PRO A 157 7.07 9.91 -11.94
C PRO A 157 5.95 9.39 -11.05
N VAL A 158 6.31 8.50 -10.12
CA VAL A 158 5.38 7.88 -9.16
C VAL A 158 5.94 8.00 -7.76
N LEU A 159 5.13 8.52 -6.85
CA LEU A 159 5.42 8.57 -5.42
C LEU A 159 4.73 7.42 -4.70
N ALA A 160 5.49 6.52 -4.08
CA ALA A 160 4.99 5.45 -3.23
C ALA A 160 5.22 5.80 -1.77
N ILE A 161 4.17 5.77 -0.95
CA ILE A 161 4.20 6.12 0.46
C ILE A 161 3.70 4.93 1.27
N GLY A 162 4.57 4.33 2.07
CA GLY A 162 4.20 3.24 2.97
C GLY A 162 3.35 3.73 4.14
N ILE A 163 2.23 3.06 4.39
CA ILE A 163 1.34 3.33 5.51
C ILE A 163 1.51 2.22 6.54
N ALA A 164 2.01 2.57 7.72
CA ALA A 164 2.42 1.59 8.72
C ALA A 164 2.39 2.17 10.15
N TYR A 165 2.34 1.27 11.12
CA TYR A 165 2.67 1.59 12.52
C TYR A 165 4.19 1.69 12.68
N ALA A 166 4.66 2.52 13.61
CA ALA A 166 6.10 2.63 13.90
C ALA A 166 6.75 1.28 14.23
N ASP A 167 6.02 0.42 14.94
CA ASP A 167 6.49 -0.91 15.34
C ASP A 167 6.70 -1.89 14.15
N GLN A 168 6.30 -1.53 12.95
CA GLN A 168 6.58 -2.29 11.74
C GLN A 168 7.98 -2.00 11.15
N GLU A 169 8.72 -1.02 11.70
CA GLU A 169 10.11 -0.78 11.33
C GLU A 169 10.99 -1.97 11.73
N VAL A 170 11.88 -2.37 10.83
CA VAL A 170 12.90 -3.41 11.03
C VAL A 170 14.25 -2.89 10.60
N GLU A 171 15.34 -3.49 11.09
CA GLU A 171 16.70 -3.11 10.73
C GLU A 171 16.98 -3.30 9.24
N GLY A 172 16.47 -4.38 8.63
CA GLY A 172 16.56 -4.63 7.19
C GLY A 172 15.49 -5.59 6.70
N VAL A 173 14.89 -5.26 5.56
CA VAL A 173 13.92 -6.11 4.86
C VAL A 173 14.68 -7.05 3.92
N PRO A 174 14.46 -8.38 3.99
CA PRO A 174 14.99 -9.30 2.99
C PRO A 174 14.42 -8.95 1.61
N ARG A 175 15.29 -8.76 0.60
CA ARG A 175 14.92 -8.20 -0.71
C ARG A 175 15.38 -9.04 -1.88
N GLU A 176 14.63 -8.97 -2.96
CA GLU A 176 14.97 -9.43 -4.30
C GLU A 176 15.24 -8.24 -5.23
N VAL A 177 15.89 -8.51 -6.36
CA VAL A 177 16.29 -7.45 -7.32
C VAL A 177 15.10 -6.70 -7.90
N THR A 178 13.92 -7.32 -7.97
CA THR A 178 12.70 -6.75 -8.57
C THR A 178 11.88 -5.88 -7.62
N GLU A 179 12.25 -5.80 -6.34
CA GLU A 179 11.47 -5.03 -5.36
C GLU A 179 11.64 -3.52 -5.53
N GLN A 180 10.51 -2.82 -5.50
CA GLN A 180 10.44 -1.37 -5.66
C GLN A 180 10.50 -0.69 -4.30
N ARG A 181 11.28 0.40 -4.19
CA ARG A 181 11.30 1.25 -2.99
C ARG A 181 10.00 2.07 -2.86
N LEU A 182 9.69 2.39 -1.60
CA LEU A 182 8.71 3.41 -1.22
C LEU A 182 9.26 4.80 -1.49
#